data_1197d083620c0031d96768d2a472ed0b
#
_entry.id   1197d083620c0031d96768d2a472ed0b
#
_cell.length_a   1.000
_cell.length_b   1.000
_cell.length_c   1.000
_cell.angle_alpha   90.00
_cell.angle_beta   90.00
_cell.angle_gamma   90.00
#
_symmetry.space_group_name_H-M   'P 1'
#
loop_
_entity.id
_entity.type
_entity.pdbx_description
1 polymer ?
#
loop_
_entity_poly.entity_id
_entity_poly.type
_entity_poly.pdbx_seq_one_letter_code
_entity_poly.pdbx_strand_id
1 'polypeptide(L)'
;MAAFGVLELQRRYRKNFPCCLDGAPLLLPTSNTALRRSLDRWLDANSLFPKIIAEVEDSALLKTFGSAGAGIFMAPTAVRTQVEEQYGVKHIATLDGVAERFYAITAQRKIKHAGVVRILERARDWLV
;
A
#
# COMPACT_ATOMS: atom_id res chain seq x y z
N MET A 1 3.24 2.33 6.04
CA MET A 1 2.48 2.30 4.77
C MET A 1 2.80 3.55 3.98
N ALA A 2 2.95 3.43 2.69
CA ALA A 2 3.29 4.55 1.82
C ALA A 2 2.47 4.54 0.54
N ALA A 3 2.32 5.71 -0.08
CA ALA A 3 1.63 5.89 -1.35
C ALA A 3 2.64 5.88 -2.51
N PHE A 4 2.30 5.20 -3.57
CA PHE A 4 3.12 5.05 -4.77
C PHE A 4 2.31 5.35 -6.03
N GLY A 5 2.99 5.85 -7.04
CA GLY A 5 2.41 6.09 -8.36
C GLY A 5 3.48 6.32 -9.40
N VAL A 6 3.08 6.30 -10.67
CA VAL A 6 4.01 6.67 -11.76
C VAL A 6 4.51 8.09 -11.57
N LEU A 7 5.60 8.44 -12.24
CA LEU A 7 6.26 9.74 -12.05
C LEU A 7 5.30 10.93 -12.19
N GLU A 8 4.40 10.87 -13.13
CA GLU A 8 3.40 11.92 -13.34
C GLU A 8 2.49 12.11 -12.13
N LEU A 9 2.00 11.00 -11.55
CA LEU A 9 1.18 11.05 -10.35
C LEU A 9 1.98 11.48 -9.14
N GLN A 10 3.22 11.04 -9.01
CA GLN A 10 4.09 11.47 -7.93
C GLN A 10 4.32 12.98 -7.96
N ARG A 11 4.60 13.55 -9.12
CA ARG A 11 4.78 14.99 -9.29
C ARG A 11 3.51 15.79 -8.94
N ARG A 12 2.36 15.25 -9.31
CA ARG A 12 1.08 15.91 -9.09
C ARG A 12 0.61 15.88 -7.64
N TYR A 13 0.85 14.75 -6.93
CA TYR A 13 0.28 14.51 -5.60
C TYR A 13 1.30 14.52 -4.45
N ARG A 14 2.53 14.88 -4.67
CA ARG A 14 3.53 14.98 -3.59
C ARG A 14 3.40 16.24 -2.75
N LYS A 15 2.78 17.29 -3.26
CA LYS A 15 2.57 18.55 -2.54
C LYS A 15 1.25 18.50 -1.80
N ASN A 16 1.22 19.10 -0.58
CA ASN A 16 0.04 19.17 0.26
C ASN A 16 -0.51 17.80 0.66
N PHE A 17 0.34 16.79 0.73
CA PHE A 17 -0.05 15.48 1.22
C PHE A 17 -0.38 15.57 2.73
N PRO A 18 -1.48 14.98 3.23
CA PRO A 18 -2.42 14.11 2.49
C PRO A 18 -3.61 14.82 1.84
N CYS A 19 -3.78 16.12 2.00
CA CYS A 19 -4.95 16.86 1.50
C CYS A 19 -5.14 16.73 -0.01
N CYS A 20 -4.06 16.56 -0.76
CA CYS A 20 -4.11 16.38 -2.22
C CYS A 20 -4.78 15.08 -2.65
N LEU A 21 -4.95 14.11 -1.74
CA LEU A 21 -5.64 12.85 -2.05
C LEU A 21 -7.15 13.00 -2.19
N ASP A 22 -7.70 14.12 -1.76
CA ASP A 22 -9.13 14.40 -1.99
C ASP A 22 -9.37 14.53 -3.49
N GLY A 23 -10.20 13.66 -4.05
CA GLY A 23 -10.43 13.58 -5.48
C GLY A 23 -9.36 12.87 -6.29
N ALA A 24 -8.28 12.40 -5.67
CA ALA A 24 -7.19 11.71 -6.36
C ALA A 24 -7.59 10.29 -6.80
N PRO A 25 -7.06 9.78 -7.92
CA PRO A 25 -7.36 8.43 -8.37
C PRO A 25 -6.62 7.40 -7.50
N LEU A 26 -7.36 6.58 -6.78
CA LEU A 26 -6.80 5.54 -5.93
C LEU A 26 -7.15 4.14 -6.41
N LEU A 27 -6.19 3.23 -6.28
CA LEU A 27 -6.37 1.80 -6.41
C LEU A 27 -6.31 1.20 -5.01
N LEU A 28 -7.36 0.53 -4.59
CA LEU A 28 -7.49 0.05 -3.22
C LEU A 28 -7.69 -1.46 -3.17
N PRO A 29 -7.26 -2.11 -2.06
CA PRO A 29 -7.65 -3.49 -1.82
C PRO A 29 -9.16 -3.61 -1.65
N THR A 30 -9.70 -4.81 -1.83
CA THR A 30 -11.13 -5.06 -1.65
C THR A 30 -11.58 -4.76 -0.21
N SER A 31 -12.84 -4.40 -0.05
CA SER A 31 -13.40 -3.89 1.21
C SER A 31 -13.39 -4.89 2.36
N ASN A 32 -13.22 -6.18 2.07
CA ASN A 32 -13.20 -7.24 3.08
C ASN A 32 -11.84 -7.46 3.72
N THR A 33 -10.83 -6.66 3.40
CA THR A 33 -9.48 -6.80 3.96
C THR A 33 -9.25 -5.87 5.15
N ALA A 34 -8.40 -6.31 6.09
CA ALA A 34 -8.01 -5.48 7.23
C ALA A 34 -7.27 -4.21 6.77
N LEU A 35 -6.44 -4.33 5.74
CA LEU A 35 -5.73 -3.18 5.17
C LEU A 35 -6.70 -2.14 4.64
N ARG A 36 -7.74 -2.56 3.88
CA ARG A 36 -8.74 -1.63 3.35
C ARG A 36 -9.48 -0.91 4.48
N ARG A 37 -9.83 -1.60 5.54
CA ARG A 37 -10.47 -0.97 6.70
C ARG A 37 -9.57 0.07 7.35
N SER A 38 -8.28 -0.22 7.48
CA SER A 38 -7.30 0.73 8.02
C SER A 38 -7.15 1.95 7.13
N LEU A 39 -7.10 1.76 5.82
CA LEU A 39 -7.01 2.85 4.84
C LEU A 39 -8.28 3.72 4.87
N ASP A 40 -9.45 3.09 4.92
CA ASP A 40 -10.72 3.83 4.99
C ASP A 40 -10.80 4.68 6.25
N ARG A 41 -10.38 4.16 7.40
CA ARG A 41 -10.32 4.94 8.65
C ARG A 41 -9.36 6.11 8.55
N TRP A 42 -8.22 5.90 7.94
CA TRP A 42 -7.24 6.98 7.75
C TRP A 42 -7.77 8.07 6.82
N LEU A 43 -8.43 7.68 5.72
CA LEU A 43 -9.06 8.63 4.80
C LEU A 43 -10.15 9.42 5.50
N ASP A 44 -11.02 8.76 6.27
CA ASP A 44 -12.08 9.41 7.03
C ASP A 44 -11.54 10.37 8.09
N ALA A 45 -10.49 9.95 8.81
CA ALA A 45 -9.85 10.76 9.83
C ALA A 45 -9.24 12.06 9.27
N ASN A 46 -8.83 12.03 8.01
CA ASN A 46 -8.27 13.18 7.31
C ASN A 46 -9.29 13.91 6.43
N SER A 47 -10.56 13.49 6.47
CA SER A 47 -11.65 14.04 5.66
C SER A 47 -11.34 14.02 4.16
N LEU A 48 -10.79 12.91 3.69
CA LEU A 48 -10.40 12.72 2.30
C LEU A 48 -11.41 11.85 1.56
N PHE A 49 -11.82 12.29 0.38
CA PHE A 49 -12.77 11.59 -0.48
C PHE A 49 -12.12 11.32 -1.84
N PRO A 50 -11.25 10.32 -1.95
CA PRO A 50 -10.58 10.01 -3.20
C PRO A 50 -11.54 9.41 -4.22
N LYS A 51 -11.14 9.45 -5.49
CA LYS A 51 -11.83 8.74 -6.55
C LYS A 51 -11.28 7.31 -6.62
N ILE A 52 -12.09 6.33 -6.22
CA ILE A 52 -11.68 4.93 -6.27
C ILE A 52 -11.81 4.44 -7.70
N ILE A 53 -10.68 4.20 -8.35
CA ILE A 53 -10.62 3.76 -9.74
C ILE A 53 -10.90 2.26 -9.84
N ALA A 54 -10.34 1.47 -8.92
CA ALA A 54 -10.54 0.04 -8.88
C ALA A 54 -10.32 -0.51 -7.47
N GLU A 55 -11.00 -1.60 -7.18
CA GLU A 55 -10.80 -2.41 -5.98
C GLU A 55 -10.24 -3.75 -6.44
N VAL A 56 -9.07 -4.12 -5.93
CA VAL A 56 -8.33 -5.29 -6.41
C VAL A 56 -7.97 -6.19 -5.24
N GLU A 57 -8.35 -7.45 -5.32
CA GLU A 57 -8.06 -8.44 -4.28
C GLU A 57 -6.58 -8.83 -4.26
N ASP A 58 -6.00 -9.05 -5.44
CA ASP A 58 -4.61 -9.46 -5.59
C ASP A 58 -3.69 -8.25 -5.53
N SER A 59 -2.76 -8.24 -4.56
CA SER A 59 -1.83 -7.11 -4.39
C SER A 59 -0.87 -6.94 -5.56
N ALA A 60 -0.47 -8.02 -6.21
CA ALA A 60 0.40 -7.96 -7.39
C ALA A 60 -0.34 -7.31 -8.57
N LEU A 61 -1.60 -7.68 -8.77
CA LEU A 61 -2.44 -7.09 -9.82
C LEU A 61 -2.71 -5.60 -9.54
N LEU A 62 -2.94 -5.24 -8.28
CA LEU A 62 -3.10 -3.85 -7.86
C LEU A 62 -1.87 -3.02 -8.25
N LYS A 63 -0.67 -3.53 -7.97
CA LYS A 63 0.58 -2.86 -8.32
C LYS A 63 0.79 -2.79 -9.84
N THR A 64 0.35 -3.80 -10.57
CA THR A 64 0.39 -3.81 -12.04
C THR A 64 -0.46 -2.68 -12.62
N PHE A 65 -1.66 -2.47 -12.10
CA PHE A 65 -2.49 -1.34 -12.50
C PHE A 65 -1.83 0.00 -12.14
N GLY A 66 -1.20 0.08 -10.98
CA GLY A 66 -0.43 1.26 -10.58
C GLY A 66 0.74 1.55 -11.53
N SER A 67 1.43 0.50 -11.96
CA SER A 67 2.50 0.56 -12.95
C SER A 67 2.03 1.11 -14.30
N ALA A 68 0.79 0.83 -14.66
CA ALA A 68 0.17 1.34 -15.89
C ALA A 68 -0.32 2.79 -15.75
N GLY A 69 -0.20 3.40 -14.59
CA GLY A 69 -0.62 4.77 -14.37
C GLY A 69 -2.11 4.94 -14.06
N ALA A 70 -2.82 3.86 -13.75
CA ALA A 70 -4.26 3.90 -13.48
C ALA A 70 -4.62 4.67 -12.22
N GLY A 71 -3.73 4.71 -11.24
CA GLY A 71 -3.97 5.42 -10.00
C GLY A 71 -2.83 5.24 -8.98
N ILE A 72 -3.02 5.84 -7.82
CA ILE A 72 -2.12 5.74 -6.68
C ILE A 72 -2.49 4.49 -5.88
N PHE A 73 -1.50 3.72 -5.46
CA PHE A 73 -1.71 2.57 -4.60
C PHE A 73 -0.86 2.66 -3.34
N MET A 74 -1.22 1.89 -2.33
CA MET A 74 -0.52 1.85 -1.05
C MET A 74 0.21 0.53 -0.90
N ALA A 75 1.43 0.59 -0.35
CA ALA A 75 2.25 -0.58 -0.07
C ALA A 75 3.10 -0.32 1.18
N PRO A 76 3.58 -1.37 1.87
CA PRO A 76 4.44 -1.19 3.03
C PRO A 76 5.71 -0.40 2.68
N THR A 77 6.10 0.50 3.57
CA THR A 77 7.32 1.30 3.40
C THR A 77 8.57 0.42 3.27
N ALA A 78 8.57 -0.72 3.96
CA ALA A 78 9.69 -1.67 3.94
C ALA A 78 10.03 -2.21 2.54
N VAL A 79 9.05 -2.26 1.63
CA VAL A 79 9.25 -2.77 0.26
C VAL A 79 9.40 -1.67 -0.78
N ARG A 80 9.66 -0.45 -0.35
CA ARG A 80 9.74 0.73 -1.22
C ARG A 80 10.66 0.51 -2.42
N THR A 81 11.90 0.09 -2.17
CA THR A 81 12.89 -0.09 -3.24
C THR A 81 12.43 -1.12 -4.27
N GLN A 82 11.95 -2.27 -3.80
CA GLN A 82 11.47 -3.34 -4.67
C GLN A 82 10.26 -2.90 -5.50
N VAL A 83 9.33 -2.19 -4.89
CA VAL A 83 8.14 -1.69 -5.58
C VAL A 83 8.52 -0.66 -6.64
N GLU A 84 9.39 0.26 -6.32
CA GLU A 84 9.86 1.27 -7.27
C GLU A 84 10.56 0.65 -8.47
N GLU A 85 11.46 -0.31 -8.22
CA GLU A 85 12.22 -0.97 -9.28
C GLU A 85 11.37 -1.91 -10.13
N GLN A 86 10.55 -2.73 -9.48
CA GLN A 86 9.76 -3.76 -10.17
C GLN A 86 8.62 -3.18 -10.99
N TYR A 87 7.97 -2.14 -10.49
CA TYR A 87 6.75 -1.59 -11.10
C TYR A 87 6.95 -0.23 -11.77
N GLY A 88 8.15 0.33 -11.71
CA GLY A 88 8.43 1.61 -12.35
C GLY A 88 7.64 2.79 -11.76
N VAL A 89 7.35 2.73 -10.46
CA VAL A 89 6.63 3.76 -9.74
C VAL A 89 7.53 4.50 -8.77
N LYS A 90 7.06 5.62 -8.23
CA LYS A 90 7.79 6.44 -7.28
C LYS A 90 7.03 6.58 -5.97
N HIS A 91 7.78 6.65 -4.89
CA HIS A 91 7.23 6.97 -3.58
C HIS A 91 6.67 8.40 -3.59
N ILE A 92 5.41 8.54 -3.20
CA ILE A 92 4.75 9.85 -3.12
C ILE A 92 4.90 10.41 -1.71
N ALA A 93 4.44 9.67 -0.71
CA ALA A 93 4.53 10.05 0.69
C ALA A 93 4.20 8.85 1.59
N THR A 94 4.56 8.99 2.87
CA THR A 94 4.24 7.99 3.90
C THR A 94 2.95 8.37 4.60
N LEU A 95 2.09 7.38 4.85
CA LEU A 95 0.84 7.56 5.59
C LEU A 95 1.08 7.34 7.07
N ASP A 96 0.90 8.38 7.87
CA ASP A 96 1.01 8.28 9.32
C ASP A 96 -0.19 7.58 9.91
N GLY A 97 0.05 6.62 10.79
CA GLY A 97 -1.02 5.92 11.52
C GLY A 97 -1.66 4.74 10.80
N VAL A 98 -1.30 4.46 9.56
CA VAL A 98 -1.70 3.22 8.89
C VAL A 98 -0.63 2.19 9.17
N ALA A 99 -0.98 1.20 9.99
CA ALA A 99 -0.01 0.28 10.56
C ALA A 99 0.36 -0.86 9.61
N GLU A 100 1.64 -1.18 9.59
CA GLU A 100 2.18 -2.42 9.03
C GLU A 100 2.12 -3.57 10.05
N ARG A 101 1.42 -3.36 11.17
CA ARG A 101 1.27 -4.31 12.29
C ARG A 101 0.65 -5.64 11.89
N PHE A 102 -0.14 -5.64 10.84
CA PHE A 102 -0.79 -6.85 10.35
C PHE A 102 0.22 -7.97 10.11
N TYR A 103 1.32 -7.66 9.44
CA TYR A 103 2.38 -8.62 9.16
C TYR A 103 3.06 -9.12 10.44
N ALA A 104 3.40 -8.21 11.34
CA ALA A 104 4.07 -8.54 12.59
C ALA A 104 3.20 -9.44 13.48
N ILE A 105 1.91 -9.14 13.61
CA ILE A 105 0.98 -9.94 14.40
C ILE A 105 0.83 -11.34 13.81
N THR A 106 0.70 -11.46 12.50
CA THR A 106 0.59 -12.75 11.82
C THR A 106 1.85 -13.58 12.02
N ALA A 107 3.01 -12.96 11.89
CA ALA A 107 4.30 -13.61 12.12
C ALA A 107 4.41 -14.17 13.54
N GLN A 108 4.06 -13.39 14.55
CA GLN A 108 4.14 -13.81 15.95
C GLN A 108 3.21 -14.97 16.27
N ARG A 109 2.00 -14.97 15.76
CA ARG A 109 1.03 -16.04 16.02
C ARG A 109 1.42 -17.37 15.42
N LYS A 110 2.14 -17.37 14.31
CA LYS A 110 2.48 -18.57 13.54
C LYS A 110 3.87 -19.10 13.79
N ILE A 111 4.68 -18.43 14.57
CA ILE A 111 6.09 -18.73 14.78
C ILE A 111 6.33 -20.09 15.44
N LYS A 112 5.34 -20.66 16.11
CA LYS A 112 5.44 -21.96 16.79
C LYS A 112 5.45 -23.15 15.83
N HIS A 113 5.12 -22.95 14.58
CA HIS A 113 5.03 -24.03 13.59
C HIS A 113 6.21 -23.93 12.63
N ALA A 114 7.05 -24.97 12.57
CA ALA A 114 8.30 -24.95 11.78
C ALA A 114 8.08 -24.62 10.29
N GLY A 115 7.03 -25.14 9.67
CA GLY A 115 6.70 -24.85 8.27
C GLY A 115 6.32 -23.40 8.06
N VAL A 116 5.65 -22.81 9.04
CA VAL A 116 5.24 -21.41 8.99
C VAL A 116 6.44 -20.47 9.20
N VAL A 117 7.38 -20.86 10.07
CA VAL A 117 8.62 -20.09 10.26
C VAL A 117 9.37 -19.92 8.95
N ARG A 118 9.49 -20.99 8.16
CA ARG A 118 10.14 -20.90 6.82
C ARG A 118 9.42 -19.95 5.87
N ILE A 119 8.09 -19.97 5.85
CA ILE A 119 7.29 -19.07 5.03
C ILE A 119 7.51 -17.63 5.48
N LEU A 120 7.55 -17.37 6.77
CA LEU A 120 7.77 -16.05 7.34
C LEU A 120 9.17 -15.53 7.05
N GLU A 121 10.18 -16.38 7.10
CA GLU A 121 11.54 -16.00 6.74
C GLU A 121 11.63 -15.58 5.27
N ARG A 122 11.00 -16.33 4.37
CA ARG A 122 10.92 -15.96 2.95
C ARG A 122 10.18 -14.65 2.75
N ALA A 123 9.06 -14.46 3.44
CA ALA A 123 8.31 -13.23 3.36
C ALA A 123 9.12 -12.04 3.88
N ARG A 124 9.91 -12.25 4.93
CA ARG A 124 10.81 -11.23 5.46
C ARG A 124 11.87 -10.84 4.44
N ASP A 125 12.44 -11.79 3.70
CA ASP A 125 13.40 -11.51 2.62
C ASP A 125 12.77 -10.67 1.50
N TRP A 126 11.48 -10.84 1.26
CA TRP A 126 10.73 -10.05 0.28
C TRP A 126 10.38 -8.65 0.77
N LEU A 127 10.27 -8.46 2.09
CA LEU A 127 9.85 -7.19 2.70
C LEU A 127 11.02 -6.29 3.08
N VAL A 128 12.23 -6.84 3.10
CA VAL A 128 13.47 -6.14 3.40
C VAL A 128 14.28 -5.83 2.11
#